data_faca46be46f13dbc528da6ee03a6bb37
#
_entry.id   faca46be46f13dbc528da6ee03a6bb37
#
_cell.length_a   1.000
_cell.length_b   1.000
_cell.length_c   1.000
_cell.angle_alpha   90.00
_cell.angle_beta   90.00
_cell.angle_gamma   90.00
#
_symmetry.space_group_name_H-M   'P 1'
#
loop_
_entity.id
_entity.type
_entity.pdbx_description
1 polymer ?
#
loop_
_entity_poly.entity_id
_entity_poly.type
_entity_poly.pdbx_seq_one_letter_code
_entity_poly.pdbx_strand_id
1 'polypeptide(L)'
;LRPEQVRHCTDNREEMQRARHAFELAASGRRVVVVSSGDPGVFAMAAAVLEALHESTDAEWQRVDLQVFPGVSAALATAAKAGAPLGHDFCLISLSDNLKPWAIIEKRLTHAAAADLVMAFYNPISKARPWQLGSALEIIRQQRTPTTLVVLGRDIGRPGETLRTLTLGELTPELVDMRTLVIIGSSQTCRFPRVDGGEWVYTPRSYPPL
;
A
#
# COMPACT_ATOMS: atom_id res chain seq x y z
N LEU A 1 12.21 -20.63 -2.63
CA LEU A 1 13.58 -20.58 -2.06
C LEU A 1 14.17 -21.97 -2.10
N ARG A 2 15.45 -22.06 -2.48
CA ARG A 2 16.16 -23.35 -2.57
C ARG A 2 16.57 -23.83 -1.17
N PRO A 3 16.64 -25.16 -0.91
CA PRO A 3 16.94 -25.71 0.42
C PRO A 3 18.28 -25.26 1.02
N GLU A 4 19.27 -25.02 0.15
CA GLU A 4 20.62 -24.58 0.54
C GLU A 4 20.75 -23.12 0.94
N GLN A 5 19.71 -22.32 0.75
CA GLN A 5 19.72 -20.91 1.11
C GLN A 5 19.52 -20.70 2.61
N VAL A 6 20.41 -19.95 3.24
CA VAL A 6 20.26 -19.53 4.64
C VAL A 6 19.17 -18.46 4.70
N ARG A 7 18.23 -18.64 5.63
CA ARG A 7 17.11 -17.71 5.84
C ARG A 7 17.26 -17.01 7.17
N HIS A 8 17.18 -15.69 7.13
CA HIS A 8 17.14 -14.83 8.31
C HIS A 8 15.73 -14.23 8.40
N CYS A 9 14.97 -14.65 9.40
CA CYS A 9 13.61 -14.14 9.65
C CYS A 9 13.62 -13.36 10.96
N THR A 10 13.01 -12.18 10.96
CA THR A 10 12.83 -11.33 12.13
C THR A 10 11.40 -10.78 12.16
N ASP A 11 10.98 -10.23 13.30
CA ASP A 11 9.68 -9.56 13.42
C ASP A 11 9.59 -8.28 12.58
N ASN A 12 8.35 -7.88 12.23
CA ASN A 12 8.09 -6.68 11.41
C ASN A 12 8.52 -5.35 12.06
N ARG A 13 8.84 -5.36 13.36
CA ARG A 13 9.33 -4.18 14.10
C ARG A 13 10.85 -4.02 14.05
N GLU A 14 11.54 -4.96 13.43
CA GLU A 14 13.02 -5.03 13.36
C GLU A 14 13.54 -4.74 11.95
N GLU A 15 12.84 -3.90 11.20
CA GLU A 15 13.18 -3.60 9.80
C GLU A 15 14.58 -3.03 9.66
N MET A 16 14.97 -2.07 10.53
CA MET A 16 16.31 -1.49 10.52
C MET A 16 17.40 -2.50 10.92
N GLN A 17 17.15 -3.37 11.88
CA GLN A 17 18.10 -4.42 12.27
C GLN A 17 18.30 -5.41 11.13
N ARG A 18 17.21 -5.79 10.45
CA ARG A 18 17.26 -6.67 9.27
C ARG A 18 18.06 -6.03 8.14
N ALA A 19 17.89 -4.73 7.90
CA ALA A 19 18.63 -3.99 6.90
C ALA A 19 20.14 -3.94 7.23
N ARG A 20 20.49 -3.63 8.47
CA ARG A 20 21.90 -3.63 8.94
C ARG A 20 22.53 -5.00 8.83
N HIS A 21 21.85 -6.04 9.29
CA HIS A 21 22.33 -7.41 9.18
C HIS A 21 22.53 -7.85 7.71
N ALA A 22 21.69 -7.39 6.78
CA ALA A 22 21.89 -7.66 5.36
C ALA A 22 23.19 -7.03 4.83
N PHE A 23 23.54 -5.81 5.27
CA PHE A 23 24.82 -5.17 4.92
C PHE A 23 26.03 -5.87 5.54
N GLU A 24 25.97 -6.29 6.81
CA GLU A 24 27.01 -7.07 7.47
C GLU A 24 27.37 -8.33 6.67
N LEU A 25 26.33 -9.05 6.24
CA LEU A 25 26.49 -10.24 5.41
C LEU A 25 27.07 -9.91 4.02
N ALA A 26 26.57 -8.84 3.38
CA ALA A 26 27.05 -8.45 2.05
C ALA A 26 28.50 -7.98 2.09
N ALA A 27 28.89 -7.16 3.07
CA ALA A 27 30.26 -6.70 3.29
C ALA A 27 31.21 -7.86 3.58
N SER A 28 30.73 -8.97 4.17
CA SER A 28 31.51 -10.20 4.33
C SER A 28 31.67 -11.04 3.04
N GLY A 29 31.24 -10.50 1.88
CA GLY A 29 31.38 -11.15 0.57
C GLY A 29 30.24 -12.11 0.21
N ARG A 30 29.13 -12.12 0.96
CA ARG A 30 27.97 -12.96 0.66
C ARG A 30 27.04 -12.29 -0.34
N ARG A 31 26.38 -13.08 -1.18
CA ARG A 31 25.23 -12.60 -1.97
C ARG A 31 23.97 -12.63 -1.12
N VAL A 32 23.43 -11.45 -0.83
CA VAL A 32 22.28 -11.26 0.04
C VAL A 32 21.06 -10.80 -0.76
N VAL A 33 19.89 -11.31 -0.44
CA VAL A 33 18.61 -10.87 -1.02
C VAL A 33 17.66 -10.52 0.11
N VAL A 34 17.21 -9.27 0.14
CA VAL A 34 16.12 -8.83 1.03
C VAL A 34 14.81 -9.02 0.28
N VAL A 35 13.98 -9.95 0.76
CA VAL A 35 12.69 -10.27 0.12
C VAL A 35 11.60 -9.42 0.76
N SER A 36 10.89 -8.67 -0.08
CA SER A 36 9.75 -7.85 0.30
C SER A 36 8.50 -8.26 -0.47
N SER A 37 7.34 -8.13 0.13
CA SER A 37 6.05 -8.39 -0.53
C SER A 37 5.63 -7.16 -1.33
N GLY A 38 5.16 -7.33 -2.56
CA GLY A 38 4.80 -6.23 -3.44
C GLY A 38 6.01 -5.52 -4.07
N ASP A 39 5.94 -4.22 -4.25
CA ASP A 39 7.08 -3.39 -4.64
C ASP A 39 7.90 -3.02 -3.41
N PRO A 40 9.23 -3.24 -3.41
CA PRO A 40 10.08 -2.97 -2.26
C PRO A 40 10.19 -1.48 -1.91
N GLY A 41 9.91 -0.56 -2.85
CA GLY A 41 9.90 0.89 -2.65
C GLY A 41 8.56 1.45 -2.16
N VAL A 42 7.49 0.64 -2.10
CA VAL A 42 6.15 1.09 -1.72
C VAL A 42 5.78 0.58 -0.32
N PHE A 43 6.05 1.38 0.71
CA PHE A 43 5.80 1.04 2.13
C PHE A 43 6.42 -0.30 2.55
N ALA A 44 7.61 -0.59 2.06
CA ALA A 44 8.30 -1.87 2.20
C ALA A 44 9.80 -1.67 2.48
N MET A 45 10.59 -2.74 2.36
CA MET A 45 11.96 -2.81 2.91
C MET A 45 13.01 -1.90 2.23
N ALA A 46 12.79 -1.42 1.00
CA ALA A 46 13.84 -0.65 0.31
C ALA A 46 14.19 0.66 1.05
N ALA A 47 13.19 1.35 1.62
CA ALA A 47 13.44 2.55 2.42
C ALA A 47 14.35 2.25 3.62
N ALA A 48 14.01 1.22 4.41
CA ALA A 48 14.82 0.84 5.59
C ALA A 48 16.25 0.40 5.20
N VAL A 49 16.42 -0.27 4.06
CA VAL A 49 17.74 -0.66 3.55
C VAL A 49 18.54 0.59 3.16
N LEU A 50 17.94 1.53 2.45
CA LEU A 50 18.60 2.78 2.05
C LEU A 50 18.89 3.70 3.25
N GLU A 51 18.00 3.77 4.23
CA GLU A 51 18.22 4.49 5.50
C GLU A 51 19.42 3.89 6.25
N ALA A 52 19.48 2.56 6.40
CA ALA A 52 20.60 1.89 7.05
C ALA A 52 21.94 2.17 6.35
N LEU A 53 21.96 2.18 5.01
CA LEU A 53 23.15 2.52 4.23
C LEU A 53 23.54 4.00 4.41
N HIS A 54 22.58 4.90 4.36
CA HIS A 54 22.80 6.34 4.48
C HIS A 54 23.35 6.74 5.86
N GLU A 55 22.84 6.10 6.92
CA GLU A 55 23.29 6.33 8.31
C GLU A 55 24.64 5.67 8.63
N SER A 56 25.10 4.74 7.81
CA SER A 56 26.35 4.01 8.07
C SER A 56 27.58 4.82 7.74
N THR A 57 28.57 4.77 8.64
CA THR A 57 29.93 5.27 8.42
C THR A 57 30.89 4.16 7.96
N ASP A 58 30.42 2.93 7.80
CA ASP A 58 31.22 1.79 7.38
C ASP A 58 31.52 1.87 5.88
N ALA A 59 32.77 2.00 5.52
CA ALA A 59 33.22 2.10 4.14
C ALA A 59 32.96 0.82 3.33
N GLU A 60 32.90 -0.35 3.96
CA GLU A 60 32.60 -1.61 3.27
C GLU A 60 31.13 -1.68 2.88
N TRP A 61 30.22 -1.13 3.68
CA TRP A 61 28.79 -1.04 3.29
C TRP A 61 28.60 -0.13 2.07
N GLN A 62 29.37 0.99 2.00
CA GLN A 62 29.30 1.91 0.87
C GLN A 62 29.80 1.29 -0.46
N ARG A 63 30.54 0.19 -0.39
CA ARG A 63 31.04 -0.55 -1.57
C ARG A 63 30.12 -1.67 -2.03
N VAL A 64 29.05 -1.97 -1.27
CA VAL A 64 28.10 -3.00 -1.65
C VAL A 64 27.33 -2.57 -2.90
N ASP A 65 27.36 -3.42 -3.94
CA ASP A 65 26.51 -3.22 -5.14
C ASP A 65 25.06 -3.52 -4.79
N LEU A 66 24.33 -2.48 -4.40
CA LEU A 66 22.91 -2.56 -4.01
C LEU A 66 22.01 -2.32 -5.21
N GLN A 67 21.13 -3.27 -5.48
CA GLN A 67 20.14 -3.16 -6.54
C GLN A 67 18.72 -3.33 -5.97
N VAL A 68 17.78 -2.49 -6.43
CA VAL A 68 16.35 -2.59 -6.08
C VAL A 68 15.58 -3.08 -7.32
N PHE A 69 14.93 -4.22 -7.19
CA PHE A 69 14.10 -4.79 -8.26
C PHE A 69 12.64 -4.43 -8.03
N PRO A 70 11.95 -3.85 -9.02
CA PRO A 70 10.55 -3.47 -8.87
C PRO A 70 9.64 -4.69 -8.73
N GLY A 71 8.50 -4.49 -8.09
CA GLY A 71 7.47 -5.49 -7.94
C GLY A 71 6.06 -4.92 -8.11
N VAL A 72 5.05 -5.79 -8.11
CA VAL A 72 3.67 -5.36 -8.22
C VAL A 72 3.11 -5.05 -6.83
N SER A 73 2.90 -3.78 -6.56
CA SER A 73 2.30 -3.30 -5.32
C SER A 73 0.84 -3.73 -5.18
N ALA A 74 0.37 -3.92 -3.95
CA ALA A 74 -1.01 -4.33 -3.68
C ALA A 74 -2.07 -3.39 -4.29
N ALA A 75 -1.79 -2.08 -4.36
CA ALA A 75 -2.68 -1.11 -5.00
C ALA A 75 -2.82 -1.39 -6.50
N LEU A 76 -1.71 -1.61 -7.20
CA LEU A 76 -1.71 -1.89 -8.63
C LEU A 76 -2.33 -3.26 -8.94
N ALA A 77 -2.05 -4.27 -8.11
CA ALA A 77 -2.66 -5.60 -8.25
C ALA A 77 -4.19 -5.53 -8.06
N THR A 78 -4.67 -4.83 -7.03
CA THR A 78 -6.09 -4.62 -6.76
C THR A 78 -6.76 -3.84 -7.89
N ALA A 79 -6.14 -2.75 -8.35
CA ALA A 79 -6.65 -1.96 -9.46
C ALA A 79 -6.77 -2.77 -10.75
N ALA A 80 -5.75 -3.54 -11.11
CA ALA A 80 -5.78 -4.39 -12.30
C ALA A 80 -6.88 -5.47 -12.24
N LYS A 81 -7.15 -6.02 -11.05
CA LYS A 81 -8.20 -7.00 -10.84
C LYS A 81 -9.60 -6.38 -10.95
N ALA A 82 -9.77 -5.14 -10.48
CA ALA A 82 -11.03 -4.38 -10.54
C ALA A 82 -11.28 -3.75 -11.93
N GLY A 83 -10.24 -3.47 -12.67
CA GLY A 83 -10.27 -2.72 -13.94
C GLY A 83 -9.20 -1.63 -13.98
N ALA A 84 -9.59 -0.37 -13.87
CA ALA A 84 -8.67 0.78 -13.86
C ALA A 84 -9.14 1.88 -12.88
N PRO A 85 -9.42 1.60 -11.61
CA PRO A 85 -9.84 2.64 -10.65
C PRO A 85 -8.74 3.69 -10.42
N LEU A 86 -7.48 3.37 -10.70
CA LEU A 86 -6.33 4.28 -10.65
C LEU A 86 -6.01 4.89 -12.02
N GLY A 87 -6.99 5.02 -12.92
CA GLY A 87 -6.81 5.50 -14.30
C GLY A 87 -6.61 7.00 -14.44
N HIS A 88 -6.79 7.78 -13.38
CA HIS A 88 -6.51 9.21 -13.26
C HIS A 88 -5.55 9.46 -12.08
N ASP A 89 -5.33 10.71 -11.71
CA ASP A 89 -4.46 11.06 -10.58
C ASP A 89 -4.88 10.38 -9.29
N PHE A 90 -3.95 9.78 -8.62
CA PHE A 90 -4.18 9.04 -7.39
C PHE A 90 -3.05 9.19 -6.38
N CYS A 91 -3.30 8.83 -5.14
CA CYS A 91 -2.28 8.77 -4.11
C CYS A 91 -2.32 7.45 -3.33
N LEU A 92 -1.15 7.04 -2.82
CA LEU A 92 -0.98 5.91 -1.92
C LEU A 92 -0.73 6.46 -0.51
N ILE A 93 -1.54 6.05 0.46
CA ILE A 93 -1.41 6.50 1.86
C ILE A 93 -1.37 5.28 2.77
N SER A 94 -0.31 5.17 3.58
CA SER A 94 -0.29 4.22 4.69
C SER A 94 -0.96 4.86 5.92
N LEU A 95 -2.00 4.19 6.45
CA LEU A 95 -2.68 4.62 7.67
C LEU A 95 -1.94 4.20 8.95
N SER A 96 -0.75 3.61 8.81
CA SER A 96 0.11 3.30 9.96
C SER A 96 0.72 4.58 10.53
N ASP A 97 0.50 4.80 11.82
CA ASP A 97 1.05 5.87 12.64
C ASP A 97 2.29 5.45 13.46
N ASN A 98 2.86 4.27 13.16
CA ASN A 98 4.05 3.76 13.83
C ASN A 98 5.30 4.62 13.58
N LEU A 99 5.45 5.17 12.37
CA LEU A 99 6.64 5.92 11.94
C LEU A 99 6.36 7.40 11.69
N LYS A 100 5.12 7.85 11.82
CA LYS A 100 4.71 9.24 11.62
C LYS A 100 3.48 9.57 12.46
N PRO A 101 3.37 10.80 13.03
CA PRO A 101 2.21 11.21 13.78
C PRO A 101 0.91 11.14 12.97
N TRP A 102 -0.19 10.78 13.61
CA TRP A 102 -1.51 10.71 12.99
C TRP A 102 -1.92 12.04 12.32
N ALA A 103 -1.62 13.18 12.92
CA ALA A 103 -1.91 14.50 12.36
C ALA A 103 -1.34 14.72 10.94
N ILE A 104 -0.21 14.09 10.60
CA ILE A 104 0.34 14.11 9.25
C ILE A 104 -0.54 13.31 8.29
N ILE A 105 -1.08 12.19 8.75
CA ILE A 105 -2.00 11.35 7.95
C ILE A 105 -3.30 12.11 7.73
N GLU A 106 -3.90 12.70 8.76
CA GLU A 106 -5.12 13.51 8.68
C GLU A 106 -4.97 14.64 7.64
N LYS A 107 -3.87 15.40 7.73
CA LYS A 107 -3.59 16.46 6.78
C LYS A 107 -3.56 15.95 5.34
N ARG A 108 -2.90 14.81 5.10
CA ARG A 108 -2.82 14.18 3.76
C ARG A 108 -4.18 13.72 3.27
N LEU A 109 -4.97 13.06 4.13
CA LEU A 109 -6.32 12.61 3.82
C LEU A 109 -7.24 13.77 3.45
N THR A 110 -7.24 14.83 4.25
CA THR A 110 -8.05 16.04 4.01
C THR A 110 -7.75 16.67 2.66
N HIS A 111 -6.46 16.87 2.32
CA HIS A 111 -6.08 17.49 1.06
C HIS A 111 -6.32 16.57 -0.15
N ALA A 112 -6.05 15.28 -0.03
CA ALA A 112 -6.31 14.32 -1.09
C ALA A 112 -7.82 14.17 -1.38
N ALA A 113 -8.64 14.15 -0.33
CA ALA A 113 -10.08 14.10 -0.47
C ALA A 113 -10.64 15.40 -1.09
N ALA A 114 -10.18 16.56 -0.64
CA ALA A 114 -10.60 17.86 -1.20
C ALA A 114 -10.16 18.05 -2.66
N ALA A 115 -8.98 17.52 -3.03
CA ALA A 115 -8.47 17.56 -4.41
C ALA A 115 -9.10 16.50 -5.33
N ASP A 116 -10.08 15.76 -4.89
CA ASP A 116 -10.75 14.68 -5.64
C ASP A 116 -9.84 13.57 -6.16
N LEU A 117 -8.69 13.32 -5.51
CA LEU A 117 -7.80 12.23 -5.86
C LEU A 117 -8.40 10.87 -5.52
N VAL A 118 -8.15 9.86 -6.36
CA VAL A 118 -8.35 8.48 -5.94
C VAL A 118 -7.32 8.13 -4.87
N MET A 119 -7.74 7.50 -3.78
CA MET A 119 -6.86 7.18 -2.64
C MET A 119 -6.78 5.67 -2.43
N ALA A 120 -5.57 5.13 -2.36
CA ALA A 120 -5.35 3.73 -2.00
C ALA A 120 -4.67 3.62 -0.63
N PHE A 121 -5.29 2.89 0.31
CA PHE A 121 -4.84 2.78 1.69
C PHE A 121 -4.15 1.46 1.97
N TYR A 122 -2.93 1.58 2.47
CA TYR A 122 -2.14 0.51 3.05
C TYR A 122 -2.25 0.52 4.57
N ASN A 123 -2.09 -0.65 5.17
CA ASN A 123 -2.14 -0.83 6.63
C ASN A 123 -3.40 -0.22 7.26
N PRO A 124 -4.59 -0.49 6.70
CA PRO A 124 -5.80 0.25 7.06
C PRO A 124 -6.20 0.03 8.52
N ILE A 125 -6.03 -1.18 9.03
CA ILE A 125 -6.41 -1.54 10.39
C ILE A 125 -5.55 -2.69 10.91
N SER A 126 -5.29 -2.74 12.23
CA SER A 126 -4.69 -3.89 12.91
C SER A 126 -5.21 -4.02 14.33
N LYS A 127 -4.90 -5.14 15.01
CA LYS A 127 -5.27 -5.34 16.43
C LYS A 127 -4.71 -4.22 17.33
N ALA A 128 -3.50 -3.75 17.05
CA ALA A 128 -2.87 -2.66 17.80
C ALA A 128 -3.30 -1.27 17.32
N ARG A 129 -3.95 -1.18 16.17
CA ARG A 129 -4.39 0.07 15.53
C ARG A 129 -5.80 -0.11 14.96
N PRO A 130 -6.83 -0.19 15.84
CA PRO A 130 -8.20 -0.51 15.44
C PRO A 130 -9.00 0.69 14.94
N TRP A 131 -8.59 1.93 15.21
CA TRP A 131 -9.37 3.15 15.02
C TRP A 131 -9.00 3.95 13.75
N GLN A 132 -7.80 3.75 13.20
CA GLN A 132 -7.25 4.60 12.12
C GLN A 132 -8.11 4.62 10.87
N LEU A 133 -8.66 3.48 10.46
CA LEU A 133 -9.56 3.44 9.30
C LEU A 133 -10.85 4.21 9.58
N GLY A 134 -11.45 4.03 10.75
CA GLY A 134 -12.65 4.78 11.15
C GLY A 134 -12.45 6.28 11.05
N SER A 135 -11.39 6.80 11.68
CA SER A 135 -11.05 8.23 11.62
C SER A 135 -10.73 8.71 10.19
N ALA A 136 -10.06 7.89 9.39
CA ALA A 136 -9.82 8.23 7.98
C ALA A 136 -11.14 8.36 7.20
N LEU A 137 -12.08 7.44 7.42
CA LEU A 137 -13.40 7.49 6.77
C LEU A 137 -14.23 8.71 7.21
N GLU A 138 -14.16 9.11 8.47
CA GLU A 138 -14.81 10.34 8.96
C GLU A 138 -14.31 11.59 8.21
N ILE A 139 -12.99 11.71 8.03
CA ILE A 139 -12.39 12.81 7.27
C ILE A 139 -12.87 12.82 5.82
N ILE A 140 -12.83 11.65 5.17
CA ILE A 140 -13.17 11.53 3.75
C ILE A 140 -14.64 11.80 3.49
N ARG A 141 -15.54 11.36 4.37
CA ARG A 141 -16.98 11.58 4.29
C ARG A 141 -17.38 13.06 4.37
N GLN A 142 -16.50 13.94 4.86
CA GLN A 142 -16.73 15.40 4.81
C GLN A 142 -16.58 15.96 3.40
N GLN A 143 -15.88 15.28 2.50
CA GLN A 143 -15.53 15.75 1.16
C GLN A 143 -16.12 14.87 0.04
N ARG A 144 -16.56 13.67 0.36
CA ARG A 144 -17.04 12.67 -0.59
C ARG A 144 -18.47 12.26 -0.30
N THR A 145 -19.23 11.99 -1.35
CA THR A 145 -20.60 11.49 -1.22
C THR A 145 -20.64 10.05 -0.73
N PRO A 146 -21.70 9.62 -0.06
CA PRO A 146 -21.88 8.21 0.34
C PRO A 146 -21.87 7.24 -0.84
N THR A 147 -22.18 7.70 -2.06
CA THR A 147 -22.21 6.90 -3.29
C THR A 147 -20.84 6.74 -3.95
N THR A 148 -19.78 7.43 -3.46
CA THR A 148 -18.41 7.26 -3.94
C THR A 148 -18.03 5.78 -3.93
N LEU A 149 -17.51 5.28 -5.07
CA LEU A 149 -17.13 3.86 -5.19
C LEU A 149 -15.88 3.52 -4.39
N VAL A 150 -15.90 2.34 -3.82
CA VAL A 150 -14.78 1.77 -3.05
C VAL A 150 -14.49 0.38 -3.57
N VAL A 151 -13.20 0.05 -3.72
CA VAL A 151 -12.74 -1.31 -4.04
C VAL A 151 -11.93 -1.85 -2.87
N LEU A 152 -12.31 -3.03 -2.39
CA LEU A 152 -11.57 -3.79 -1.39
C LEU A 152 -10.89 -4.97 -2.08
N GLY A 153 -9.56 -5.01 -2.04
CA GLY A 153 -8.76 -6.12 -2.54
C GLY A 153 -8.05 -6.80 -1.38
N ARG A 154 -8.47 -8.02 -1.04
CA ARG A 154 -7.84 -8.80 0.02
C ARG A 154 -7.03 -9.93 -0.59
N ASP A 155 -5.77 -10.04 -0.21
CA ASP A 155 -4.83 -11.07 -0.68
C ASP A 155 -4.73 -11.22 -2.20
N ILE A 156 -4.93 -10.17 -2.96
CA ILE A 156 -4.90 -10.21 -4.42
C ILE A 156 -3.57 -10.83 -4.92
N GLY A 157 -3.70 -11.81 -5.82
CA GLY A 157 -2.59 -12.61 -6.33
C GLY A 157 -2.18 -13.78 -5.43
N ARG A 158 -2.95 -14.10 -4.38
CA ARG A 158 -2.70 -15.21 -3.46
C ARG A 158 -3.90 -16.17 -3.39
N PRO A 159 -3.71 -17.41 -2.93
CA PRO A 159 -4.84 -18.31 -2.67
C PRO A 159 -5.82 -17.67 -1.69
N GLY A 160 -7.11 -17.70 -2.04
CA GLY A 160 -8.17 -17.09 -1.24
C GLY A 160 -8.33 -15.58 -1.43
N GLU A 161 -7.80 -15.02 -2.53
CA GLU A 161 -8.04 -13.62 -2.89
C GLU A 161 -9.53 -13.31 -2.96
N THR A 162 -9.89 -12.12 -2.52
CA THR A 162 -11.24 -11.58 -2.69
C THR A 162 -11.20 -10.15 -3.20
N LEU A 163 -12.11 -9.83 -4.11
CA LEU A 163 -12.34 -8.49 -4.62
C LEU A 163 -13.79 -8.13 -4.37
N ARG A 164 -14.02 -6.95 -3.78
CA ARG A 164 -15.37 -6.45 -3.51
C ARG A 164 -15.46 -4.99 -3.90
N THR A 165 -16.52 -4.64 -4.64
CA THR A 165 -16.91 -3.25 -4.91
C THR A 165 -18.10 -2.89 -4.04
N LEU A 166 -18.05 -1.72 -3.41
CA LEU A 166 -19.11 -1.16 -2.57
C LEU A 166 -19.05 0.37 -2.65
N THR A 167 -19.91 1.03 -1.89
CA THR A 167 -19.90 2.49 -1.77
C THR A 167 -19.25 2.94 -0.45
N LEU A 168 -18.84 4.20 -0.37
CA LEU A 168 -18.29 4.79 0.85
C LEU A 168 -19.29 4.77 2.02
N GLY A 169 -20.59 4.85 1.71
CA GLY A 169 -21.65 4.72 2.70
C GLY A 169 -21.74 3.32 3.31
N GLU A 170 -21.43 2.29 2.52
CA GLU A 170 -21.44 0.89 2.96
C GLU A 170 -20.13 0.44 3.62
N LEU A 171 -19.05 1.21 3.42
CA LEU A 171 -17.75 0.84 3.98
C LEU A 171 -17.71 1.05 5.49
N THR A 172 -17.44 -0.02 6.22
CA THR A 172 -17.18 0.02 7.67
C THR A 172 -15.84 -0.65 8.00
N PRO A 173 -15.20 -0.31 9.13
CA PRO A 173 -13.92 -0.90 9.52
C PRO A 173 -13.95 -2.44 9.65
N GLU A 174 -15.11 -3.02 9.99
CA GLU A 174 -15.30 -4.46 10.18
C GLU A 174 -15.16 -5.26 8.87
N LEU A 175 -15.32 -4.60 7.72
CA LEU A 175 -15.13 -5.21 6.39
C LEU A 175 -13.67 -5.33 5.97
N VAL A 176 -12.74 -4.80 6.78
CA VAL A 176 -11.34 -4.60 6.41
C VAL A 176 -10.42 -5.21 7.46
N ASP A 177 -9.38 -5.87 7.02
CA ASP A 177 -8.29 -6.39 7.86
C ASP A 177 -6.90 -5.91 7.36
N MET A 178 -5.83 -6.34 8.03
CA MET A 178 -4.44 -6.01 7.66
C MET A 178 -4.03 -6.48 6.26
N ARG A 179 -4.77 -7.43 5.69
CA ARG A 179 -4.49 -8.03 4.37
C ARG A 179 -5.30 -7.39 3.27
N THR A 180 -6.12 -6.38 3.62
CA THR A 180 -7.01 -5.68 2.69
C THR A 180 -6.39 -4.37 2.25
N LEU A 181 -6.33 -4.17 0.95
CA LEU A 181 -6.12 -2.87 0.33
C LEU A 181 -7.46 -2.20 0.08
N VAL A 182 -7.58 -0.92 0.42
CA VAL A 182 -8.80 -0.12 0.22
C VAL A 182 -8.51 0.94 -0.85
N ILE A 183 -9.27 0.95 -1.94
CA ILE A 183 -9.23 2.04 -2.93
C ILE A 183 -10.53 2.82 -2.81
N ILE A 184 -10.44 4.12 -2.51
CA ILE A 184 -11.58 5.05 -2.52
C ILE A 184 -11.49 5.86 -3.80
N GLY A 185 -12.53 5.79 -4.61
CA GLY A 185 -12.62 6.48 -5.89
C GLY A 185 -12.72 8.01 -5.78
N SER A 186 -12.57 8.68 -6.91
CA SER A 186 -12.92 10.10 -7.07
C SER A 186 -14.42 10.26 -7.33
N SER A 187 -14.89 11.51 -7.48
CA SER A 187 -16.26 11.82 -7.92
C SER A 187 -16.58 11.25 -9.31
N GLN A 188 -15.53 10.98 -10.13
CA GLN A 188 -15.65 10.49 -11.50
C GLN A 188 -15.49 8.97 -11.62
N THR A 189 -15.15 8.27 -10.55
CA THR A 189 -14.99 6.81 -10.60
C THR A 189 -16.32 6.13 -10.90
N CYS A 190 -16.33 5.28 -11.92
CA CYS A 190 -17.50 4.61 -12.47
C CYS A 190 -17.38 3.10 -12.36
N ARG A 191 -18.54 2.41 -12.44
CA ARG A 191 -18.61 0.94 -12.57
C ARG A 191 -19.61 0.54 -13.64
N PHE A 192 -19.39 -0.62 -14.27
CA PHE A 192 -20.28 -1.22 -15.22
C PHE A 192 -20.15 -2.75 -15.23
N PRO A 193 -21.19 -3.49 -15.67
CA PRO A 193 -21.18 -4.95 -15.63
C PRO A 193 -20.07 -5.58 -16.46
N ARG A 194 -19.54 -6.71 -15.99
CA ARG A 194 -18.67 -7.63 -16.72
C ARG A 194 -19.51 -8.79 -17.29
N VAL A 195 -18.98 -9.42 -18.34
CA VAL A 195 -19.62 -10.60 -18.96
C VAL A 195 -19.68 -11.82 -18.05
N ASP A 196 -18.83 -11.90 -17.04
CA ASP A 196 -18.77 -12.99 -16.04
C ASP A 196 -19.66 -12.75 -14.81
N GLY A 197 -20.52 -11.73 -14.84
CA GLY A 197 -21.39 -11.33 -13.74
C GLY A 197 -20.74 -10.45 -12.67
N GLY A 198 -19.45 -10.13 -12.81
CA GLY A 198 -18.75 -9.15 -11.98
C GLY A 198 -18.95 -7.73 -12.47
N GLU A 199 -18.12 -6.81 -11.94
CA GLU A 199 -18.13 -5.41 -12.34
C GLU A 199 -16.71 -4.95 -12.72
N TRP A 200 -16.61 -4.09 -13.72
CA TRP A 200 -15.44 -3.26 -13.97
C TRP A 200 -15.58 -1.95 -13.21
N VAL A 201 -14.49 -1.53 -12.56
CA VAL A 201 -14.38 -0.22 -11.91
C VAL A 201 -13.25 0.54 -12.56
N TYR A 202 -13.48 1.78 -12.95
CA TYR A 202 -12.46 2.63 -13.55
C TYR A 202 -12.68 4.11 -13.20
N THR A 203 -11.62 4.90 -13.28
CA THR A 203 -11.68 6.35 -13.21
C THR A 203 -11.35 6.90 -14.60
N PRO A 204 -12.23 7.70 -15.24
CA PRO A 204 -11.98 8.29 -16.55
C PRO A 204 -10.69 9.10 -16.59
N ARG A 205 -10.05 9.15 -17.75
CA ARG A 205 -8.81 9.93 -17.98
C ARG A 205 -9.03 11.44 -18.07
N SER A 206 -10.27 11.87 -18.19
CA SER A 206 -10.64 13.28 -18.34
C SER A 206 -11.79 13.63 -17.40
N TYR A 207 -11.76 14.86 -16.90
CA TYR A 207 -12.92 15.47 -16.25
C TYR A 207 -13.85 16.09 -17.29
N PRO A 208 -15.18 16.17 -17.02
CA PRO A 208 -16.06 17.00 -17.81
C PRO A 208 -15.56 18.45 -17.84
N PRO A 209 -15.82 19.21 -18.91
CA PRO A 209 -15.55 20.64 -18.92
C PRO A 209 -16.23 21.32 -17.72
N LEU A 210 -15.52 22.24 -17.08
CA LEU A 210 -16.08 23.09 -16.00
C LEU A 210 -17.13 24.05 -16.54
#